data_8fc3c67e0b7ee8b0357d3d4986320942
#
_entry.id   8fc3c67e0b7ee8b0357d3d4986320942
#
_cell.length_a   1.000
_cell.length_b   1.000
_cell.length_c   1.000
_cell.angle_alpha   90.00
_cell.angle_beta   90.00
_cell.angle_gamma   90.00
#
_symmetry.space_group_name_H-M   'P 1'
#
loop_
_entity.id
_entity.type
_entity.pdbx_description
1 polymer ?
#
loop_
_entity_poly.entity_id
_entity_poly.type
_entity_poly.pdbx_seq_one_letter_code
_entity_poly.pdbx_strand_id
1 'polypeptide(L)'
;MKLLEDSDVKIDNSLQIDEDKLKIIQNPIFSSTTRLTIMMILNANKQAGFTTLRKLLKITAGNMDHHTKTLETAGYLKKFKTFSFKQPMTILKITNNGKDAFITYTDQLTEFLNQSKKMV
;
A
#
# COMPACT_ATOMS: atom_id res chain seq x y z
N MET A 1 13.25 -28.53 -0.52
CA MET A 1 11.82 -28.85 -0.50
C MET A 1 11.23 -28.72 -1.89
N LYS A 2 10.57 -29.74 -2.38
CA LYS A 2 9.97 -29.70 -3.71
C LYS A 2 8.74 -28.79 -3.69
N LEU A 3 8.67 -27.84 -4.60
CA LEU A 3 7.47 -27.03 -4.78
C LEU A 3 6.39 -27.89 -5.42
N LEU A 4 5.15 -27.76 -4.94
CA LEU A 4 4.00 -28.40 -5.56
C LEU A 4 3.73 -27.73 -6.90
N GLU A 5 3.56 -28.55 -7.93
CA GLU A 5 3.09 -28.09 -9.22
C GLU A 5 1.56 -28.00 -9.20
N ASP A 6 0.99 -27.23 -10.13
CA ASP A 6 -0.47 -27.04 -10.19
C ASP A 6 -1.21 -28.36 -10.29
N SER A 7 -0.62 -29.37 -10.97
CA SER A 7 -1.21 -30.71 -11.09
C SER A 7 -1.27 -31.48 -9.77
N ASP A 8 -0.42 -31.12 -8.79
CA ASP A 8 -0.36 -31.75 -7.47
C ASP A 8 -1.36 -31.14 -6.48
N VAL A 9 -1.97 -30.00 -6.84
CA VAL A 9 -2.90 -29.28 -5.98
C VAL A 9 -4.33 -29.59 -6.39
N LYS A 10 -5.07 -30.24 -5.49
CA LYS A 10 -6.50 -30.43 -5.68
C LYS A 10 -7.24 -29.23 -5.12
N ILE A 11 -8.09 -28.63 -5.96
CA ILE A 11 -8.94 -27.54 -5.53
C ILE A 11 -10.06 -28.10 -4.66
N ASP A 12 -10.14 -27.64 -3.42
CA ASP A 12 -11.22 -28.00 -2.51
C ASP A 12 -12.45 -27.16 -2.85
N ASN A 13 -13.48 -27.79 -3.40
CA ASN A 13 -14.72 -27.11 -3.79
C ASN A 13 -15.49 -26.53 -2.61
N SER A 14 -15.16 -26.91 -1.37
CA SER A 14 -15.74 -26.26 -0.18
C SER A 14 -15.15 -24.91 0.12
N LEU A 15 -14.01 -24.58 -0.50
CA LEU A 15 -13.32 -23.31 -0.25
C LEU A 15 -14.02 -22.18 -0.99
N GLN A 16 -14.63 -21.29 -0.23
CA GLN A 16 -15.41 -20.15 -0.74
C GLN A 16 -14.53 -18.91 -0.83
N ILE A 17 -13.75 -18.80 -1.91
CA ILE A 17 -12.88 -17.63 -2.15
C ILE A 17 -13.21 -17.03 -3.50
N ASP A 18 -13.48 -15.72 -3.51
CA ASP A 18 -13.58 -14.95 -4.75
C ASP A 18 -12.17 -14.57 -5.20
N GLU A 19 -11.74 -15.11 -6.33
CA GLU A 19 -10.40 -14.89 -6.87
C GLU A 19 -10.12 -13.41 -7.20
N ASP A 20 -11.12 -12.68 -7.68
CA ASP A 20 -10.95 -11.27 -8.01
C ASP A 20 -10.71 -10.44 -6.75
N LYS A 21 -11.43 -10.72 -5.68
CA LYS A 21 -11.23 -10.08 -4.39
C LYS A 21 -9.87 -10.44 -3.79
N LEU A 22 -9.45 -11.70 -3.95
CA LEU A 22 -8.13 -12.13 -3.49
C LEU A 22 -7.01 -11.40 -4.20
N LYS A 23 -7.13 -11.15 -5.50
CA LYS A 23 -6.14 -10.37 -6.26
C LYS A 23 -5.98 -8.95 -5.74
N ILE A 24 -7.07 -8.32 -5.30
CA ILE A 24 -7.02 -6.99 -4.72
C ILE A 24 -6.14 -7.00 -3.46
N ILE A 25 -6.36 -7.98 -2.58
CA ILE A 25 -5.59 -8.13 -1.33
C ILE A 25 -4.13 -8.45 -1.60
N GLN A 26 -3.83 -9.12 -2.68
CA GLN A 26 -2.47 -9.51 -3.07
C GLN A 26 -1.71 -8.41 -3.83
N ASN A 27 -2.24 -7.20 -3.90
CA ASN A 27 -1.54 -6.08 -4.54
C ASN A 27 -0.14 -5.91 -3.92
N PRO A 28 0.95 -6.14 -4.68
CA PRO A 28 2.31 -6.12 -4.12
C PRO A 28 2.73 -4.74 -3.62
N ILE A 29 2.11 -3.67 -4.11
CA ILE A 29 2.42 -2.30 -3.65
C ILE A 29 2.05 -2.15 -2.17
N PHE A 30 0.95 -2.77 -1.74
CA PHE A 30 0.47 -2.69 -0.36
C PHE A 30 0.94 -3.85 0.53
N SER A 31 1.81 -4.73 0.04
CA SER A 31 2.37 -5.81 0.84
C SER A 31 3.38 -5.32 1.88
N SER A 32 3.86 -4.10 1.76
CA SER A 32 4.73 -3.45 2.74
C SER A 32 3.89 -2.63 3.71
N THR A 33 4.02 -2.90 5.00
CA THR A 33 3.37 -2.12 6.05
C THR A 33 3.77 -0.65 5.99
N THR A 34 5.03 -0.38 5.65
CA THR A 34 5.52 0.99 5.50
C THR A 34 4.81 1.72 4.37
N ARG A 35 4.70 1.10 3.19
CA ARG A 35 3.98 1.72 2.07
C ARG A 35 2.50 1.92 2.37
N LEU A 36 1.88 0.94 3.00
CA LEU A 36 0.48 1.05 3.41
C LEU A 36 0.29 2.22 4.39
N THR A 37 1.19 2.38 5.34
CA THR A 37 1.14 3.49 6.31
C THR A 37 1.34 4.84 5.63
N ILE A 38 2.29 4.94 4.70
CA ILE A 38 2.50 6.15 3.90
C ILE A 38 1.19 6.55 3.18
N MET A 39 0.58 5.58 2.51
CA MET A 39 -0.65 5.83 1.77
C MET A 39 -1.82 6.19 2.67
N MET A 40 -1.91 5.59 3.85
CA MET A 40 -2.92 5.94 4.85
C MET A 40 -2.79 7.40 5.28
N ILE A 41 -1.58 7.84 5.57
CA ILE A 41 -1.32 9.23 5.98
C ILE A 41 -1.61 10.20 4.83
N LEU A 42 -1.17 9.87 3.62
CA LEU A 42 -1.42 10.73 2.45
C LEU A 42 -2.90 10.77 2.08
N ASN A 43 -3.62 9.67 2.25
CA ASN A 43 -5.07 9.67 2.00
C ASN A 43 -5.82 10.57 2.98
N ALA A 44 -5.39 10.60 4.23
CA ALA A 44 -6.00 11.43 5.26
C ALA A 44 -5.65 12.93 5.11
N ASN A 45 -4.44 13.23 4.63
CA ASN A 45 -3.89 14.59 4.63
C ASN A 45 -3.68 15.17 3.23
N LYS A 46 -3.86 14.40 2.17
CA LYS A 46 -3.61 14.72 0.77
C LYS A 46 -2.13 14.80 0.42
N GLN A 47 -1.33 15.42 1.25
CA GLN A 47 0.11 15.58 1.04
C GLN A 47 0.86 15.64 2.36
N ALA A 48 2.15 15.38 2.31
CA ALA A 48 3.04 15.48 3.46
C ALA A 48 4.49 15.62 3.01
N GLY A 49 5.32 16.20 3.85
CA GLY A 49 6.75 16.32 3.59
C GLY A 49 7.47 14.98 3.70
N PHE A 50 8.37 14.71 2.76
CA PHE A 50 9.19 13.49 2.75
C PHE A 50 9.94 13.31 4.07
N THR A 51 10.65 14.34 4.51
CA THR A 51 11.43 14.28 5.75
C THR A 51 10.55 14.12 6.98
N THR A 52 9.40 14.79 7.00
CA THR A 52 8.42 14.68 8.10
C THR A 52 7.93 13.24 8.24
N LEU A 53 7.53 12.62 7.12
CA LEU A 53 7.05 11.23 7.13
C LEU A 53 8.18 10.27 7.51
N ARG A 54 9.38 10.47 6.96
CA ARG A 54 10.51 9.62 7.27
C ARG A 54 10.81 9.60 8.77
N LYS A 55 10.83 10.76 9.41
CA LYS A 55 11.07 10.88 10.84
C LYS A 55 9.95 10.26 11.67
N LEU A 56 8.72 10.48 11.25
CA LEU A 56 7.54 9.90 11.90
C LEU A 56 7.58 8.37 11.86
N LEU A 57 7.95 7.81 10.72
CA LEU A 57 8.01 6.36 10.52
C LEU A 57 9.30 5.75 11.06
N LYS A 58 10.27 6.57 11.49
CA LYS A 58 11.55 6.13 12.07
C LYS A 58 12.33 5.20 11.13
N ILE A 59 12.37 5.55 9.86
CA ILE A 59 13.13 4.82 8.84
C ILE A 59 14.22 5.69 8.24
N THR A 60 15.19 5.05 7.60
CA THR A 60 16.29 5.76 6.93
C THR A 60 15.80 6.51 5.70
N ALA A 61 16.56 7.51 5.27
CA ALA A 61 16.28 8.23 4.02
C ALA A 61 16.28 7.28 2.81
N GLY A 62 17.19 6.32 2.79
CA GLY A 62 17.26 5.31 1.72
C GLY A 62 16.02 4.42 1.65
N ASN A 63 15.54 3.94 2.80
CA ASN A 63 14.31 3.15 2.87
C ASN A 63 13.10 3.98 2.45
N MET A 64 13.01 5.22 2.92
CA MET A 64 11.92 6.11 2.52
C MET A 64 11.93 6.38 1.02
N ASP A 65 13.11 6.62 0.45
CA ASP A 65 13.27 6.82 -0.99
C ASP A 65 12.83 5.58 -1.78
N HIS A 66 13.23 4.40 -1.33
CA HIS A 66 12.81 3.14 -1.97
C HIS A 66 11.30 2.98 -1.97
N HIS A 67 10.66 3.16 -0.83
CA HIS A 67 9.20 2.98 -0.71
C HIS A 67 8.42 4.04 -1.51
N THR A 68 8.84 5.29 -1.43
CA THR A 68 8.16 6.37 -2.17
C THR A 68 8.37 6.25 -3.66
N LYS A 69 9.53 5.76 -4.11
CA LYS A 69 9.79 5.49 -5.52
C LYS A 69 8.91 4.35 -6.05
N THR A 70 8.72 3.30 -5.27
CA THR A 70 7.80 2.21 -5.62
C THR A 70 6.38 2.73 -5.79
N LEU A 71 5.91 3.56 -4.87
CA LEU A 71 4.59 4.18 -4.93
C LEU A 71 4.44 5.14 -6.12
N GLU A 72 5.48 5.91 -6.39
CA GLU A 72 5.50 6.85 -7.53
C GLU A 72 5.46 6.10 -8.86
N THR A 73 6.26 5.03 -8.99
CA THR A 73 6.28 4.20 -10.20
C THR A 73 4.92 3.54 -10.44
N ALA A 74 4.21 3.16 -9.39
CA ALA A 74 2.86 2.63 -9.49
C ALA A 74 1.82 3.70 -9.87
N GLY A 75 2.19 4.98 -9.86
CA GLY A 75 1.28 6.07 -10.14
C GLY A 75 0.42 6.49 -8.95
N TYR A 76 0.78 6.08 -7.73
CA TYR A 76 -0.03 6.31 -6.54
C TYR A 76 0.32 7.58 -5.80
N LEU A 77 1.51 8.12 -6.02
CA LEU A 77 1.89 9.42 -5.49
C LEU A 77 2.75 10.18 -6.48
N LYS A 78 2.89 11.48 -6.25
CA LYS A 78 3.80 12.37 -6.96
C LYS A 78 4.69 13.09 -5.96
N LYS A 79 5.92 13.37 -6.39
CA LYS A 79 6.88 14.15 -5.61
C LYS A 79 6.99 15.54 -6.20
N PHE A 80 6.99 16.54 -5.33
CA PHE A 80 7.19 17.93 -5.71
C PHE A 80 8.31 18.51 -4.88
N LYS A 81 9.15 19.31 -5.52
CA LYS A 81 10.14 20.09 -4.81
C LYS A 81 9.60 21.49 -4.58
N THR A 82 9.76 21.98 -3.35
CA THR A 82 9.34 23.31 -2.95
C THR A 82 10.36 23.88 -1.97
N PHE A 83 10.08 25.06 -1.45
CA PHE A 83 10.93 25.72 -0.46
C PHE A 83 10.11 26.05 0.76
N SER A 84 10.68 25.80 1.94
CA SER A 84 10.14 26.24 3.21
C SER A 84 11.25 26.95 3.97
N PHE A 85 11.03 28.23 4.31
CA PHE A 85 12.05 29.06 4.97
C PHE A 85 13.39 29.04 4.23
N LYS A 86 13.36 29.19 2.90
CA LYS A 86 14.54 29.17 2.00
C LYS A 86 15.28 27.83 1.96
N GLN A 87 14.70 26.75 2.49
CA GLN A 87 15.27 25.43 2.39
C GLN A 87 14.48 24.57 1.42
N PRO A 88 15.16 23.81 0.57
CA PRO A 88 14.47 22.88 -0.33
C PRO A 88 13.82 21.77 0.49
N MET A 89 12.60 21.41 0.12
CA MET A 89 11.91 20.27 0.68
C MET A 89 11.14 19.51 -0.39
N THR A 90 10.98 18.22 -0.17
CA THR A 90 10.20 17.36 -1.05
C THR A 90 8.84 17.09 -0.43
N ILE A 91 7.78 17.35 -1.19
CA ILE A 91 6.40 17.06 -0.79
C ILE A 91 5.93 15.82 -1.56
N LEU A 92 5.29 14.92 -0.85
CA LEU A 92 4.62 13.76 -1.41
C LEU A 92 3.12 14.05 -1.47
N LYS A 93 2.52 13.84 -2.62
CA LYS A 93 1.08 14.06 -2.79
C LYS A 93 0.44 12.80 -3.36
N ILE A 94 -0.68 12.37 -2.76
CA ILE A 94 -1.45 11.24 -3.27
C ILE A 94 -2.10 11.62 -4.61
N THR A 95 -2.09 10.69 -5.56
CA THR A 95 -2.80 10.86 -6.84
C THR A 95 -4.22 10.32 -6.72
N ASN A 96 -5.08 10.64 -7.69
CA ASN A 96 -6.41 10.04 -7.78
C ASN A 96 -6.32 8.51 -7.90
N ASN A 97 -5.39 8.01 -8.71
CA ASN A 97 -5.14 6.57 -8.83
C ASN A 97 -4.70 5.96 -7.49
N GLY A 98 -3.83 6.65 -6.77
CA GLY A 98 -3.38 6.20 -5.45
C GLY A 98 -4.50 6.15 -4.44
N LYS A 99 -5.36 7.15 -4.43
CA LYS A 99 -6.54 7.20 -3.57
C LYS A 99 -7.50 6.04 -3.87
N ASP A 100 -7.81 5.83 -5.14
CA ASP A 100 -8.71 4.75 -5.57
C ASP A 100 -8.14 3.38 -5.23
N ALA A 101 -6.85 3.16 -5.50
CA ALA A 101 -6.18 1.90 -5.19
C ALA A 101 -6.15 1.64 -3.69
N PHE A 102 -5.87 2.66 -2.87
CA PHE A 102 -5.85 2.55 -1.42
C PHE A 102 -7.23 2.20 -0.86
N ILE A 103 -8.26 2.90 -1.30
CA ILE A 103 -9.65 2.66 -0.84
C ILE A 103 -10.10 1.26 -1.25
N THR A 104 -9.85 0.86 -2.50
CA THR A 104 -10.20 -0.48 -2.99
C THR A 104 -9.52 -1.56 -2.16
N TYR A 105 -8.24 -1.39 -1.86
CA TYR A 105 -7.48 -2.35 -1.05
C TYR A 105 -8.02 -2.43 0.37
N THR A 106 -8.19 -1.29 1.04
CA THR A 106 -8.63 -1.24 2.44
C THR A 106 -10.07 -1.70 2.62
N ASP A 107 -10.97 -1.39 1.68
CA ASP A 107 -12.36 -1.88 1.70
C ASP A 107 -12.38 -3.39 1.57
N GLN A 108 -11.57 -3.97 0.69
CA GLN A 108 -11.51 -5.41 0.50
C GLN A 108 -10.90 -6.10 1.73
N LEU A 109 -9.85 -5.52 2.30
CA LEU A 109 -9.25 -6.04 3.53
C LEU A 109 -10.26 -6.03 4.68
N THR A 110 -11.00 -4.94 4.82
CA THR A 110 -12.05 -4.79 5.84
C THR A 110 -13.12 -5.87 5.66
N GLU A 111 -13.56 -6.12 4.44
CA GLU A 111 -14.54 -7.17 4.15
C GLU A 111 -14.05 -8.54 4.62
N PHE A 112 -12.83 -8.91 4.27
CA PHE A 112 -12.25 -10.19 4.69
C PHE A 112 -12.10 -10.28 6.22
N LEU A 113 -11.65 -9.22 6.86
CA LEU A 113 -11.51 -9.18 8.30
C LEU A 113 -12.86 -9.33 9.01
N ASN A 114 -13.90 -8.67 8.50
CA ASN A 114 -15.24 -8.77 9.07
C ASN A 114 -15.83 -10.16 8.88
N GLN A 115 -15.61 -10.79 7.74
CA GLN A 115 -16.03 -12.18 7.51
C GLN A 115 -15.34 -13.13 8.47
N SER A 116 -14.04 -12.97 8.70
CA SER A 116 -13.28 -13.80 9.64
C SER A 116 -13.83 -13.69 11.06
N LYS A 117 -14.25 -12.49 11.48
CA LYS A 117 -14.84 -12.27 12.82
C LYS A 117 -16.20 -12.94 12.97
N LYS A 118 -16.97 -13.04 11.89
CA LYS A 118 -18.31 -13.69 11.91
C LYS A 118 -18.22 -15.19 11.95
N MET A 119 -17.11 -15.77 11.54
CA MET A 119 -16.91 -17.22 11.47
C MET A 119 -16.46 -17.85 12.78
N VAL A 120 -16.24 -17.08 13.80
CA VAL A 120 -15.78 -17.54 15.12
C VAL A 120 -16.95 -17.83 16.04
#